data_1c2dab77b708418f80771e3973db1570
#
_entry.id   1c2dab77b708418f80771e3973db1570
#
_cell.length_a   1.000
_cell.length_b   1.000
_cell.length_c   1.000
_cell.angle_alpha   90.00
_cell.angle_beta   90.00
_cell.angle_gamma   90.00
#
_symmetry.space_group_name_H-M   'P 1'
#
loop_
_entity.id
_entity.type
_entity.pdbx_description
1 polymer ?
#
loop_
_entity_poly.entity_id
_entity_poly.type
_entity_poly.pdbx_seq_one_letter_code
_entity_poly.pdbx_strand_id
1 'polypeptide(L)'
;QKRILDHLHMLTDSLGTAVLFITHDLGLAAERAQHIVVMYKGQVVESGPSLEVLQHPQHPYTKRLVAAAPSLASQRIISAKERGENADALLDHHIAGESTLEKSEHIITVDHLTKEFKLPRKKEMFKAVDDVSFSVKRGTTLAIVGESGSGQSTVANMVLHLLKPTSGKVFYEGRDTSTFKAKDLLGFRRHVQPVFQNPYGSLDPMYSIFRSIEEPLRINKIGHSK
;
A
#
# COMPACT_ATOMS: atom_id res chain seq x y z
N GLN A 1 1.10 13.44 10.90
CA GLN A 1 0.73 12.53 9.80
C GLN A 1 0.55 13.29 8.48
N LYS A 2 -0.25 14.35 8.41
CA LYS A 2 -0.54 15.11 7.17
C LYS A 2 0.73 15.54 6.42
N ARG A 3 1.72 16.15 7.10
CA ARG A 3 2.99 16.59 6.46
C ARG A 3 3.79 15.47 5.79
N ILE A 4 3.79 14.26 6.37
CA ILE A 4 4.49 13.10 5.79
C ILE A 4 3.79 12.66 4.51
N LEU A 5 2.46 12.62 4.53
CA LEU A 5 1.66 12.25 3.38
C LEU A 5 1.75 13.29 2.24
N ASP A 6 1.79 14.58 2.58
CA ASP A 6 2.00 15.65 1.60
C ASP A 6 3.38 15.52 0.94
N HIS A 7 4.40 15.13 1.71
CA HIS A 7 5.74 14.89 1.17
C HIS A 7 5.79 13.64 0.27
N LEU A 8 5.12 12.55 0.65
CA LEU A 8 4.99 11.36 -0.19
C LEU A 8 4.27 11.68 -1.51
N HIS A 9 3.24 12.51 -1.46
CA HIS A 9 2.53 12.95 -2.67
C HIS A 9 3.44 13.74 -3.61
N MET A 10 4.22 14.69 -3.10
CA MET A 10 5.23 15.39 -3.90
C MET A 10 6.23 14.43 -4.56
N LEU A 11 6.66 13.38 -3.87
CA LEU A 11 7.56 12.37 -4.44
C LEU A 11 6.89 11.55 -5.54
N THR A 12 5.61 11.22 -5.37
CA THR A 12 4.81 10.53 -6.40
C THR A 12 4.76 11.37 -7.68
N ASP A 13 4.42 12.65 -7.56
CA ASP A 13 4.25 13.53 -8.70
C ASP A 13 5.58 13.90 -9.38
N SER A 14 6.62 14.19 -8.59
CA SER A 14 7.89 14.70 -9.14
C SER A 14 8.83 13.59 -9.63
N LEU A 15 8.80 12.42 -9.00
CA LEU A 15 9.72 11.32 -9.29
C LEU A 15 9.05 10.10 -9.95
N GLY A 16 7.74 10.12 -10.15
CA GLY A 16 6.98 8.95 -10.62
C GLY A 16 7.04 7.77 -9.64
N THR A 17 7.19 8.06 -8.34
CA THR A 17 7.26 7.03 -7.30
C THR A 17 5.90 6.39 -7.11
N ALA A 18 5.81 5.07 -7.16
CA ALA A 18 4.59 4.35 -6.80
C ALA A 18 4.49 4.20 -5.28
N VAL A 19 3.30 4.40 -4.72
CA VAL A 19 3.04 4.27 -3.29
C VAL A 19 2.02 3.16 -3.03
N LEU A 20 2.40 2.16 -2.24
CA LEU A 20 1.47 1.19 -1.66
C LEU A 20 1.16 1.61 -0.24
N PHE A 21 -0.04 2.11 -0.01
CA PHE A 21 -0.49 2.67 1.26
C PHE A 21 -1.39 1.68 2.01
N ILE A 22 -1.04 1.32 3.23
CA ILE A 22 -1.81 0.41 4.07
C ILE A 22 -2.38 1.18 5.24
N THR A 23 -3.69 1.17 5.37
CA THR A 23 -4.41 1.90 6.41
C THR A 23 -5.74 1.24 6.76
N HIS A 24 -6.22 1.51 7.98
CA HIS A 24 -7.61 1.24 8.37
C HIS A 24 -8.49 2.50 8.22
N ASP A 25 -7.90 3.64 7.90
CA ASP A 25 -8.62 4.90 7.69
C ASP A 25 -8.98 5.06 6.22
N LEU A 26 -10.24 4.77 5.93
CA LEU A 26 -10.79 4.83 4.57
C LEU A 26 -10.84 6.27 4.04
N GLY A 27 -11.03 7.27 4.91
CA GLY A 27 -11.03 8.67 4.51
C GLY A 27 -9.67 9.14 4.06
N LEU A 28 -8.62 8.72 4.77
CA LEU A 28 -7.24 9.00 4.39
C LEU A 28 -6.87 8.30 3.08
N ALA A 29 -7.34 7.06 2.88
CA ALA A 29 -7.16 6.35 1.61
C ALA A 29 -7.85 7.10 0.46
N ALA A 30 -9.06 7.61 0.68
CA ALA A 30 -9.82 8.39 -0.29
C ALA A 30 -9.11 9.67 -0.73
N GLU A 31 -8.48 10.37 0.22
CA GLU A 31 -7.77 11.61 -0.07
C GLU A 31 -6.45 11.42 -0.83
N ARG A 32 -5.86 10.23 -0.77
CA ARG A 32 -4.46 10.03 -1.19
C ARG A 32 -4.24 8.97 -2.24
N ALA A 33 -5.19 8.07 -2.44
CA ALA A 33 -5.03 6.96 -3.37
C ALA A 33 -5.95 7.09 -4.58
N GLN A 34 -5.42 6.82 -5.76
CA GLN A 34 -6.19 6.71 -6.98
C GLN A 34 -6.98 5.40 -7.01
N HIS A 35 -6.46 4.36 -6.36
CA HIS A 35 -7.05 3.04 -6.34
C HIS A 35 -7.13 2.47 -4.93
N ILE A 36 -8.23 1.81 -4.60
CA ILE A 36 -8.45 1.15 -3.30
C ILE A 36 -8.64 -0.35 -3.50
N VAL A 37 -8.01 -1.11 -2.62
CA VAL A 37 -8.21 -2.55 -2.43
C VAL A 37 -8.74 -2.77 -1.03
N VAL A 38 -9.96 -3.29 -0.90
CA VAL A 38 -10.60 -3.58 0.39
C VAL A 38 -10.33 -5.03 0.77
N MET A 39 -9.69 -5.22 1.91
CA MET A 39 -9.38 -6.55 2.45
C MET A 39 -10.26 -6.90 3.65
N TYR A 40 -10.78 -8.13 3.66
CA TYR A 40 -11.53 -8.69 4.76
C TYR A 40 -11.19 -10.17 4.95
N LYS A 41 -10.82 -10.55 6.17
CA LYS A 41 -10.46 -11.96 6.52
C LYS A 41 -9.45 -12.61 5.56
N GLY A 42 -8.43 -11.84 5.15
CA GLY A 42 -7.35 -12.33 4.30
C GLY A 42 -7.64 -12.30 2.81
N GLN A 43 -8.83 -11.90 2.38
CA GLN A 43 -9.24 -11.85 0.97
C GLN A 43 -9.47 -10.43 0.50
N VAL A 44 -9.29 -10.17 -0.79
CA VAL A 44 -9.77 -8.95 -1.44
C VAL A 44 -11.27 -9.13 -1.70
N VAL A 45 -12.08 -8.25 -1.11
CA VAL A 45 -13.55 -8.30 -1.26
C VAL A 45 -14.08 -7.25 -2.23
N GLU A 46 -13.32 -6.18 -2.46
CA GLU A 46 -13.63 -5.14 -3.43
C GLU A 46 -12.36 -4.41 -3.84
N SER A 47 -12.28 -3.98 -5.10
CA SER A 47 -11.16 -3.20 -5.61
C SER A 47 -11.63 -2.33 -6.78
N GLY A 48 -11.11 -1.10 -6.86
CA GLY A 48 -11.45 -0.18 -7.93
C GLY A 48 -10.91 1.23 -7.72
N PRO A 49 -11.24 2.15 -8.61
CA PRO A 49 -10.97 3.57 -8.42
C PRO A 49 -11.54 4.04 -7.08
N SER A 50 -10.78 4.88 -6.36
CA SER A 50 -11.14 5.26 -4.99
C SER A 50 -12.52 5.87 -4.87
N LEU A 51 -12.88 6.74 -5.79
CA LEU A 51 -14.22 7.37 -5.82
C LEU A 51 -15.34 6.36 -6.02
N GLU A 52 -15.18 5.43 -6.96
CA GLU A 52 -16.18 4.43 -7.27
C GLU A 52 -16.45 3.51 -6.08
N VAL A 53 -15.39 2.99 -5.46
CA VAL A 53 -15.49 2.11 -4.28
C VAL A 53 -16.14 2.82 -3.11
N LEU A 54 -15.90 4.14 -2.94
CA LEU A 54 -16.44 4.90 -1.81
C LEU A 54 -17.88 5.40 -2.05
N GLN A 55 -18.20 5.81 -3.26
CA GLN A 55 -19.55 6.33 -3.60
C GLN A 55 -20.54 5.21 -3.88
N HIS A 56 -20.07 4.11 -4.48
CA HIS A 56 -20.91 3.00 -4.92
C HIS A 56 -20.39 1.64 -4.41
N PRO A 57 -20.11 1.49 -3.09
CA PRO A 57 -19.62 0.23 -2.55
C PRO A 57 -20.60 -0.90 -2.84
N GLN A 58 -20.10 -2.02 -3.37
CA GLN A 58 -20.91 -3.18 -3.72
C GLN A 58 -20.92 -4.22 -2.60
N HIS A 59 -19.76 -4.53 -2.06
CA HIS A 59 -19.63 -5.57 -1.05
C HIS A 59 -20.23 -5.12 0.32
N PRO A 60 -20.99 -5.97 1.03
CA PRO A 60 -21.61 -5.61 2.31
C PRO A 60 -20.61 -5.13 3.38
N TYR A 61 -19.39 -5.66 3.38
CA TYR A 61 -18.34 -5.21 4.28
C TYR A 61 -17.86 -3.79 3.93
N THR A 62 -17.64 -3.48 2.65
CA THR A 62 -17.24 -2.14 2.20
C THR A 62 -18.31 -1.12 2.55
N LYS A 63 -19.61 -1.45 2.35
CA LYS A 63 -20.72 -0.60 2.77
C LYS A 63 -20.67 -0.24 4.25
N ARG A 64 -20.41 -1.23 5.11
CA ARG A 64 -20.27 -0.99 6.56
C ARG A 64 -19.03 -0.16 6.88
N LEU A 65 -17.92 -0.43 6.20
CA LEU A 65 -16.67 0.29 6.40
C LEU A 65 -16.81 1.78 6.03
N VAL A 66 -17.46 2.08 4.90
CA VAL A 66 -17.76 3.45 4.45
C VAL A 66 -18.72 4.15 5.43
N ALA A 67 -19.78 3.47 5.88
CA ALA A 67 -20.74 4.01 6.83
C ALA A 67 -20.15 4.28 8.21
N ALA A 68 -19.15 3.50 8.63
CA ALA A 68 -18.46 3.65 9.91
C ALA A 68 -17.28 4.64 9.86
N ALA A 69 -16.89 5.13 8.69
CA ALA A 69 -15.71 6.00 8.54
C ALA A 69 -15.98 7.41 9.11
N PRO A 70 -15.34 7.80 10.23
CA PRO A 70 -15.63 9.07 10.88
C PRO A 70 -14.93 10.27 10.24
N SER A 71 -14.26 10.10 9.11
CA SER A 71 -13.45 11.14 8.51
C SER A 71 -14.28 12.24 7.84
N LEU A 72 -13.81 13.49 7.96
CA LEU A 72 -14.41 14.65 7.27
C LEU A 72 -14.44 14.46 5.75
N ALA A 73 -13.51 13.72 5.17
CA ALA A 73 -13.49 13.40 3.75
C ALA A 73 -14.63 12.48 3.36
N SER A 74 -14.88 11.41 4.12
CA SER A 74 -16.03 10.52 3.90
C SER A 74 -17.36 11.25 4.05
N GLN A 75 -17.47 12.12 5.07
CA GLN A 75 -18.67 12.96 5.25
C GLN A 75 -18.86 13.98 4.11
N ARG A 76 -17.78 14.57 3.59
CA ARG A 76 -17.84 15.49 2.44
C ARG A 76 -18.29 14.76 1.17
N ILE A 77 -17.78 13.54 0.93
CA ILE A 77 -18.17 12.71 -0.23
C ILE A 77 -19.66 12.32 -0.12
N ILE A 78 -20.10 11.88 1.05
CA ILE A 78 -21.51 11.52 1.31
C ILE A 78 -22.41 12.74 1.16
N SER A 79 -22.03 13.88 1.76
CA SER A 79 -22.81 15.13 1.70
C SER A 79 -22.88 15.72 0.30
N ALA A 80 -21.81 15.61 -0.51
CA ALA A 80 -21.80 16.03 -1.89
C ALA A 80 -22.76 15.17 -2.73
N LYS A 81 -22.79 13.85 -2.50
CA LYS A 81 -23.72 12.94 -3.14
C LYS A 81 -25.18 13.26 -2.79
N GLU A 82 -25.47 13.54 -1.51
CA GLU A 82 -26.82 13.92 -1.06
C GLU A 82 -27.30 15.26 -1.66
N ARG A 83 -26.37 16.18 -1.96
CA ARG A 83 -26.67 17.46 -2.61
C ARG A 83 -26.68 17.38 -4.13
N GLY A 84 -26.40 16.22 -4.74
CA GLY A 84 -26.27 16.07 -6.19
C GLY A 84 -25.09 16.83 -6.79
N GLU A 85 -24.10 17.21 -5.96
CA GLU A 85 -22.88 17.87 -6.39
C GLU A 85 -21.89 16.83 -6.95
N ASN A 86 -21.14 17.21 -7.99
CA ASN A 86 -20.10 16.35 -8.53
C ASN A 86 -18.95 16.23 -7.51
N ALA A 87 -18.82 15.08 -6.85
CA ALA A 87 -17.77 14.82 -5.86
C ALA A 87 -16.37 14.86 -6.48
N ASP A 88 -16.25 14.74 -7.81
CA ASP A 88 -14.99 14.87 -8.54
C ASP A 88 -14.34 16.23 -8.31
N ALA A 89 -15.12 17.31 -8.26
CA ALA A 89 -14.61 18.66 -8.01
C ALA A 89 -13.99 18.86 -6.62
N LEU A 90 -14.37 18.04 -5.64
CA LEU A 90 -13.81 18.10 -4.27
C LEU A 90 -12.47 17.35 -4.15
N LEU A 91 -12.18 16.47 -5.08
CA LEU A 91 -10.96 15.66 -5.14
C LEU A 91 -10.03 16.09 -6.28
N ASP A 92 -10.53 16.88 -7.23
CA ASP A 92 -9.82 17.36 -8.43
C ASP A 92 -8.55 18.18 -8.12
N HIS A 93 -8.39 18.68 -6.90
CA HIS A 93 -7.12 19.31 -6.51
C HIS A 93 -5.94 18.34 -6.40
N HIS A 94 -6.17 17.00 -6.52
CA HIS A 94 -5.13 16.00 -6.35
C HIS A 94 -5.09 14.90 -7.42
N ILE A 95 -5.98 14.89 -8.40
CA ILE A 95 -6.04 13.86 -9.46
C ILE A 95 -5.74 14.44 -10.85
N ALA A 96 -4.86 15.43 -10.92
CA ALA A 96 -4.33 15.90 -12.20
C ALA A 96 -3.33 14.88 -12.76
N GLY A 97 -3.82 13.81 -13.40
CA GLY A 97 -2.96 12.78 -13.96
C GLY A 97 -3.63 11.58 -14.61
N GLU A 98 -4.96 11.50 -14.62
CA GLU A 98 -5.65 10.30 -15.15
C GLU A 98 -5.31 9.99 -16.62
N SER A 99 -5.05 10.99 -17.45
CA SER A 99 -4.74 10.78 -18.88
C SER A 99 -3.38 10.13 -19.14
N THR A 100 -2.47 10.16 -18.17
CA THR A 100 -1.14 9.53 -18.26
C THR A 100 -1.10 8.12 -17.63
N LEU A 101 -2.11 7.77 -16.83
CA LEU A 101 -2.14 6.54 -16.02
C LEU A 101 -2.45 5.28 -16.85
N GLU A 102 -3.16 5.40 -17.95
CA GLU A 102 -3.50 4.23 -18.81
C GLU A 102 -2.27 3.59 -19.47
N LYS A 103 -1.18 4.34 -19.62
CA LYS A 103 0.09 3.87 -20.23
C LYS A 103 1.18 3.55 -19.23
N SER A 104 0.95 3.74 -17.92
CA SER A 104 1.98 3.50 -16.93
C SER A 104 2.21 2.01 -16.66
N GLU A 105 3.48 1.62 -16.64
CA GLU A 105 3.92 0.24 -16.39
C GLU A 105 3.61 -0.18 -14.94
N HIS A 106 3.16 -1.42 -14.76
CA HIS A 106 3.00 -2.01 -13.43
C HIS A 106 4.35 -2.26 -12.78
N ILE A 107 4.64 -1.57 -11.69
CA ILE A 107 5.91 -1.71 -10.98
C ILE A 107 5.88 -2.88 -9.99
N ILE A 108 4.73 -3.11 -9.34
CA ILE A 108 4.48 -4.28 -8.49
C ILE A 108 3.24 -5.01 -9.02
N THR A 109 3.33 -6.31 -9.15
CA THR A 109 2.18 -7.18 -9.41
C THR A 109 2.17 -8.29 -8.37
N VAL A 110 1.04 -8.45 -7.71
CA VAL A 110 0.75 -9.52 -6.76
C VAL A 110 -0.24 -10.46 -7.42
N ASP A 111 0.10 -11.75 -7.50
CA ASP A 111 -0.62 -12.75 -8.27
C ASP A 111 -0.94 -13.96 -7.39
N HIS A 112 -2.24 -14.16 -7.11
CA HIS A 112 -2.79 -15.27 -6.33
C HIS A 112 -2.07 -15.54 -5.00
N LEU A 113 -1.72 -14.46 -4.28
CA LEU A 113 -0.89 -14.51 -3.09
C LEU A 113 -1.62 -15.12 -1.91
N THR A 114 -1.07 -16.19 -1.35
CA THR A 114 -1.63 -16.87 -0.18
C THR A 114 -0.57 -17.05 0.90
N LYS A 115 -0.96 -16.83 2.16
CA LYS A 115 -0.12 -17.11 3.32
C LYS A 115 -0.87 -17.85 4.39
N GLU A 116 -0.36 -19.02 4.72
CA GLU A 116 -0.83 -19.87 5.79
C GLU A 116 0.18 -19.91 6.94
N PHE A 117 -0.32 -19.91 8.17
CA PHE A 117 0.46 -20.10 9.38
C PHE A 117 -0.06 -21.30 10.14
N LYS A 118 0.86 -22.13 10.63
CA LYS A 118 0.51 -23.23 11.53
C LYS A 118 0.14 -22.68 12.90
N LEU A 119 -1.04 -22.97 13.38
CA LEU A 119 -1.46 -22.55 14.71
C LEU A 119 -0.69 -23.33 15.80
N PRO A 120 -0.16 -22.66 16.84
CA PRO A 120 0.47 -23.34 17.96
C PRO A 120 -0.51 -24.34 18.60
N ARG A 121 -0.05 -25.57 18.85
CA ARG A 121 -0.83 -26.64 19.51
C ARG A 121 -2.05 -27.17 18.74
N LYS A 122 -2.28 -26.74 17.50
CA LYS A 122 -3.33 -27.25 16.61
C LYS A 122 -2.72 -27.80 15.33
N LYS A 123 -3.38 -28.81 14.72
CA LYS A 123 -3.01 -29.28 13.37
C LYS A 123 -3.58 -28.40 12.26
N GLU A 124 -4.38 -27.43 12.63
CA GLU A 124 -5.05 -26.52 11.70
C GLU A 124 -4.11 -25.44 11.16
N MET A 125 -4.25 -25.11 9.90
CA MET A 125 -3.59 -23.98 9.24
C MET A 125 -4.52 -22.77 9.26
N PHE A 126 -3.97 -21.61 9.59
CA PHE A 126 -4.69 -20.34 9.53
C PHE A 126 -4.27 -19.59 8.28
N LYS A 127 -5.20 -19.32 7.40
CA LYS A 127 -4.98 -18.48 6.22
C LYS A 127 -5.06 -17.01 6.63
N ALA A 128 -3.93 -16.36 6.74
CA ALA A 128 -3.84 -14.92 7.01
C ALA A 128 -4.05 -14.08 5.73
N VAL A 129 -3.69 -14.65 4.58
CA VAL A 129 -3.94 -14.11 3.25
C VAL A 129 -4.39 -15.26 2.37
N ASP A 130 -5.45 -15.09 1.61
CA ASP A 130 -6.10 -16.11 0.81
C ASP A 130 -6.43 -15.56 -0.57
N ASP A 131 -5.65 -15.97 -1.57
CA ASP A 131 -5.84 -15.67 -2.99
C ASP A 131 -5.92 -14.18 -3.34
N VAL A 132 -4.97 -13.38 -2.84
CA VAL A 132 -4.94 -11.93 -3.05
C VAL A 132 -4.19 -11.58 -4.32
N SER A 133 -4.83 -10.79 -5.20
CA SER A 133 -4.23 -10.27 -6.43
C SER A 133 -4.50 -8.77 -6.58
N PHE A 134 -3.47 -8.00 -6.93
CA PHE A 134 -3.55 -6.58 -7.29
C PHE A 134 -2.28 -6.12 -7.98
N SER A 135 -2.29 -4.91 -8.53
CA SER A 135 -1.09 -4.31 -9.11
C SER A 135 -0.97 -2.83 -8.79
N VAL A 136 0.26 -2.35 -8.67
CA VAL A 136 0.60 -0.95 -8.42
C VAL A 136 1.26 -0.38 -9.66
N LYS A 137 0.69 0.68 -10.22
CA LYS A 137 1.25 1.37 -11.39
C LYS A 137 2.30 2.39 -10.94
N ARG A 138 3.29 2.62 -11.79
CA ARG A 138 4.32 3.66 -11.56
C ARG A 138 3.68 5.04 -11.46
N GLY A 139 4.10 5.85 -10.49
CA GLY A 139 3.58 7.20 -10.26
C GLY A 139 2.15 7.24 -9.73
N THR A 140 1.65 6.15 -9.12
CA THR A 140 0.32 6.11 -8.51
C THR A 140 0.37 5.68 -7.06
N THR A 141 -0.66 6.03 -6.31
CA THR A 141 -0.88 5.55 -4.95
C THR A 141 -2.02 4.53 -4.96
N LEU A 142 -1.74 3.30 -4.51
CA LEU A 142 -2.74 2.27 -4.24
C LEU A 142 -2.90 2.11 -2.74
N ALA A 143 -4.12 2.18 -2.23
CA ALA A 143 -4.40 1.94 -0.82
C ALA A 143 -4.99 0.54 -0.60
N ILE A 144 -4.45 -0.19 0.36
CA ILE A 144 -5.07 -1.40 0.90
C ILE A 144 -5.74 -1.03 2.22
N VAL A 145 -7.05 -1.20 2.28
CA VAL A 145 -7.87 -0.84 3.45
C VAL A 145 -8.57 -2.07 4.05
N GLY A 146 -8.85 -2.03 5.34
CA GLY A 146 -9.56 -3.08 6.06
C GLY A 146 -9.35 -2.98 7.57
N GLU A 147 -10.09 -3.76 8.33
CA GLU A 147 -9.95 -3.84 9.79
C GLU A 147 -8.63 -4.51 10.20
N SER A 148 -8.24 -4.29 11.44
CA SER A 148 -7.09 -5.00 12.04
C SER A 148 -7.28 -6.51 11.95
N GLY A 149 -6.24 -7.22 11.51
CA GLY A 149 -6.30 -8.68 11.29
C GLY A 149 -6.83 -9.10 9.92
N SER A 150 -7.15 -8.18 9.00
CA SER A 150 -7.58 -8.51 7.63
C SER A 150 -6.48 -9.06 6.71
N GLY A 151 -5.22 -9.11 7.17
CA GLY A 151 -4.09 -9.65 6.40
C GLY A 151 -3.17 -8.61 5.76
N GLN A 152 -3.49 -7.33 5.85
CA GLN A 152 -2.76 -6.21 5.21
C GLN A 152 -1.26 -6.22 5.51
N SER A 153 -0.88 -6.29 6.79
CA SER A 153 0.55 -6.33 7.19
C SER A 153 1.26 -7.58 6.67
N THR A 154 0.53 -8.69 6.55
CA THR A 154 1.07 -9.94 5.99
C THR A 154 1.34 -9.78 4.49
N VAL A 155 0.42 -9.15 3.75
CA VAL A 155 0.61 -8.79 2.34
C VAL A 155 1.82 -7.87 2.18
N ALA A 156 1.91 -6.79 2.99
CA ALA A 156 3.05 -5.86 2.95
C ALA A 156 4.38 -6.59 3.14
N ASN A 157 4.47 -7.46 4.15
CA ASN A 157 5.70 -8.20 4.41
C ASN A 157 6.08 -9.17 3.28
N MET A 158 5.10 -9.74 2.58
CA MET A 158 5.35 -10.56 1.40
C MET A 158 5.81 -9.72 0.21
N VAL A 159 5.19 -8.57 -0.02
CA VAL A 159 5.60 -7.61 -1.07
C VAL A 159 7.01 -7.10 -0.83
N LEU A 160 7.38 -6.79 0.42
CA LEU A 160 8.72 -6.36 0.82
C LEU A 160 9.77 -7.50 0.82
N HIS A 161 9.36 -8.72 0.46
CA HIS A 161 10.22 -9.91 0.50
C HIS A 161 10.81 -10.19 1.91
N LEU A 162 10.07 -9.81 2.95
CA LEU A 162 10.38 -10.09 4.37
C LEU A 162 9.72 -11.39 4.83
N LEU A 163 8.65 -11.82 4.17
CA LEU A 163 7.90 -13.03 4.45
C LEU A 163 7.68 -13.82 3.16
N LYS A 164 8.04 -15.10 3.17
CA LYS A 164 7.80 -15.97 2.02
C LYS A 164 6.31 -16.35 1.94
N PRO A 165 5.65 -16.22 0.78
CA PRO A 165 4.29 -16.71 0.59
C PRO A 165 4.22 -18.25 0.68
N THR A 166 3.04 -18.78 0.98
CA THR A 166 2.75 -20.22 0.89
C THR A 166 2.52 -20.62 -0.57
N SER A 167 1.77 -19.79 -1.32
CA SER A 167 1.59 -19.90 -2.77
C SER A 167 1.38 -18.51 -3.38
N GLY A 168 1.35 -18.45 -4.71
CA GLY A 168 1.29 -17.20 -5.46
C GLY A 168 2.65 -16.54 -5.60
N LYS A 169 2.67 -15.38 -6.25
CA LYS A 169 3.91 -14.68 -6.63
C LYS A 169 3.80 -13.18 -6.46
N VAL A 170 4.94 -12.56 -6.24
CA VAL A 170 5.12 -11.09 -6.31
C VAL A 170 6.11 -10.81 -7.42
N PHE A 171 5.73 -9.92 -8.33
CA PHE A 171 6.60 -9.45 -9.40
C PHE A 171 6.98 -8.00 -9.14
N TYR A 172 8.25 -7.69 -9.34
CA TYR A 172 8.78 -6.34 -9.35
C TYR A 172 9.34 -6.05 -10.75
N GLU A 173 8.83 -5.02 -11.42
CA GLU A 173 9.17 -4.69 -12.82
C GLU A 173 9.13 -5.94 -13.73
N GLY A 174 8.05 -6.73 -13.61
CA GLY A 174 7.82 -7.95 -14.38
C GLY A 174 8.67 -9.17 -13.98
N ARG A 175 9.60 -9.04 -13.02
CA ARG A 175 10.46 -10.13 -12.57
C ARG A 175 9.92 -10.76 -11.29
N ASP A 176 9.81 -12.08 -11.25
CA ASP A 176 9.41 -12.84 -10.06
C ASP A 176 10.43 -12.66 -8.92
N THR A 177 10.01 -12.03 -7.81
CA THR A 177 10.89 -11.73 -6.68
C THR A 177 11.41 -12.99 -5.97
N SER A 178 10.74 -14.13 -6.12
CA SER A 178 11.19 -15.42 -5.55
C SER A 178 12.48 -15.93 -6.17
N THR A 179 12.82 -15.45 -7.36
CA THR A 179 14.04 -15.80 -8.10
C THR A 179 15.22 -14.89 -7.80
N PHE A 180 15.03 -13.85 -6.99
CA PHE A 180 16.05 -12.85 -6.69
C PHE A 180 17.21 -13.45 -5.90
N LYS A 181 18.43 -13.22 -6.40
CA LYS A 181 19.66 -13.49 -5.70
C LYS A 181 20.04 -12.30 -4.80
N ALA A 182 21.08 -12.46 -3.98
CA ALA A 182 21.52 -11.43 -3.02
C ALA A 182 21.71 -10.04 -3.68
N LYS A 183 22.27 -9.98 -4.91
CA LYS A 183 22.44 -8.73 -5.65
C LYS A 183 21.11 -8.10 -6.09
N ASP A 184 20.17 -8.92 -6.57
CA ASP A 184 18.84 -8.46 -6.99
C ASP A 184 18.05 -7.94 -5.78
N LEU A 185 18.12 -8.65 -4.63
CA LEU A 185 17.50 -8.23 -3.38
C LEU A 185 18.07 -6.90 -2.86
N LEU A 186 19.38 -6.68 -2.99
CA LEU A 186 19.98 -5.39 -2.61
C LEU A 186 19.43 -4.26 -3.50
N GLY A 187 19.36 -4.50 -4.81
CA GLY A 187 18.78 -3.55 -5.77
C GLY A 187 17.30 -3.28 -5.46
N PHE A 188 16.51 -4.33 -5.23
CA PHE A 188 15.10 -4.23 -4.86
C PHE A 188 14.91 -3.40 -3.59
N ARG A 189 15.64 -3.69 -2.51
CA ARG A 189 15.56 -2.95 -1.24
C ARG A 189 16.02 -1.50 -1.34
N ARG A 190 16.82 -1.16 -2.34
CA ARG A 190 17.22 0.23 -2.61
C ARG A 190 16.06 1.03 -3.22
N HIS A 191 15.21 0.39 -4.05
CA HIS A 191 14.11 1.06 -4.74
C HIS A 191 12.77 0.92 -4.01
N VAL A 192 12.57 -0.15 -3.25
CA VAL A 192 11.34 -0.41 -2.51
C VAL A 192 11.61 -0.22 -1.02
N GLN A 193 11.08 0.86 -0.46
CA GLN A 193 11.34 1.30 0.92
C GLN A 193 10.05 1.30 1.73
N PRO A 194 10.02 0.67 2.92
CA PRO A 194 8.89 0.76 3.84
C PRO A 194 8.97 2.02 4.71
N VAL A 195 7.82 2.65 4.92
CA VAL A 195 7.61 3.64 5.98
C VAL A 195 6.68 3.01 7.01
N PHE A 196 7.21 2.69 8.19
CA PHE A 196 6.43 2.03 9.23
C PHE A 196 5.55 3.01 9.99
N GLN A 197 4.41 2.50 10.49
CA GLN A 197 3.45 3.28 11.28
C GLN A 197 4.05 3.82 12.58
N ASN A 198 4.99 3.09 13.19
CA ASN A 198 5.74 3.53 14.37
C ASN A 198 7.22 3.67 14.03
N PRO A 199 7.68 4.87 13.64
CA PRO A 199 9.07 5.10 13.25
C PRO A 199 10.05 4.97 14.42
N TYR A 200 9.62 5.15 15.66
CA TYR A 200 10.51 5.07 16.83
C TYR A 200 11.12 3.68 17.02
N GLY A 201 10.36 2.62 16.71
CA GLY A 201 10.87 1.24 16.74
C GLY A 201 11.77 0.86 15.57
N SER A 202 11.90 1.73 14.58
CA SER A 202 12.69 1.47 13.37
C SER A 202 14.14 1.93 13.49
N LEU A 203 14.46 2.73 14.52
CA LEU A 203 15.79 3.23 14.80
C LEU A 203 16.32 2.57 16.07
N ASP A 204 17.58 2.13 16.03
CA ASP A 204 18.28 1.63 17.21
C ASP A 204 18.61 2.83 18.14
N PRO A 205 18.04 2.88 19.37
CA PRO A 205 18.29 3.99 20.28
C PRO A 205 19.73 4.10 20.76
N MET A 206 20.55 3.05 20.56
CA MET A 206 21.97 3.05 20.88
C MET A 206 22.83 3.67 19.79
N TYR A 207 22.25 3.93 18.60
CA TYR A 207 22.98 4.56 17.50
C TYR A 207 22.90 6.08 17.57
N SER A 208 23.99 6.74 17.22
CA SER A 208 23.96 8.19 16.98
C SER A 208 23.12 8.51 15.74
N ILE A 209 22.57 9.72 15.69
CA ILE A 209 21.83 10.21 14.51
C ILE A 209 22.68 10.09 13.24
N PHE A 210 23.98 10.44 13.34
CA PHE A 210 24.91 10.32 12.23
C PHE A 210 24.97 8.88 11.71
N ARG A 211 25.14 7.89 12.58
CA ARG A 211 25.19 6.48 12.21
C ARG A 211 23.91 5.99 11.56
N SER A 212 22.76 6.42 12.07
CA SER A 212 21.45 6.06 11.51
C SER A 212 21.25 6.60 10.09
N ILE A 213 21.82 7.78 9.79
CA ILE A 213 21.77 8.39 8.45
C ILE A 213 22.82 7.79 7.52
N GLU A 214 24.02 7.52 8.04
CA GLU A 214 25.15 6.98 7.26
C GLU A 214 24.91 5.53 6.84
N GLU A 215 24.30 4.71 7.69
CA GLU A 215 24.18 3.26 7.48
C GLU A 215 23.55 2.87 6.14
N PRO A 216 22.40 3.43 5.70
CA PRO A 216 21.84 3.14 4.39
C PRO A 216 22.76 3.58 3.24
N LEU A 217 23.49 4.67 3.38
CA LEU A 217 24.47 5.10 2.37
C LEU A 217 25.62 4.09 2.26
N ARG A 218 26.14 3.65 3.39
CA ARG A 218 27.23 2.67 3.46
C ARG A 218 26.81 1.31 2.88
N ILE A 219 25.64 0.81 3.26
CA ILE A 219 25.13 -0.48 2.76
C ILE A 219 24.94 -0.44 1.24
N ASN A 220 24.42 0.66 0.71
CA ASN A 220 24.20 0.84 -0.73
C ASN A 220 25.44 1.35 -1.49
N LYS A 221 26.57 1.55 -0.82
CA LYS A 221 27.83 2.09 -1.39
C LYS A 221 27.64 3.42 -2.10
N ILE A 222 26.80 4.29 -1.52
CA ILE A 222 26.53 5.64 -2.05
C ILE A 222 27.49 6.60 -1.33
N GLY A 223 28.17 7.47 -2.10
CA GLY A 223 29.01 8.53 -1.54
C GLY A 223 30.33 8.05 -0.93
N HIS A 224 30.87 6.90 -1.33
CA HIS A 224 32.23 6.56 -0.99
C HIS A 224 33.19 7.59 -1.59
N SER A 225 33.55 8.61 -0.80
CA SER A 225 34.84 9.24 -0.97
C SER A 225 35.92 8.21 -0.59
N LYS A 226 36.96 8.22 -1.36
CA LYS A 226 38.21 7.46 -1.19
C LYS A 226 38.75 7.50 0.22
#